data_dfa88eb54e708c2245d7dfc1be08b576
#
_entry.id   dfa88eb54e708c2245d7dfc1be08b576
#
_cell.length_a   1.000
_cell.length_b   1.000
_cell.length_c   1.000
_cell.angle_alpha   90.00
_cell.angle_beta   90.00
_cell.angle_gamma   90.00
#
_symmetry.space_group_name_H-M   'P 1'
#
loop_
_entity.id
_entity.type
_entity.pdbx_description
1 polymer ?
#
loop_
_entity_poly.entity_id
_entity_poly.type
_entity_poly.pdbx_seq_one_letter_code
_entity_poly.pdbx_strand_id
1 'polypeptide(L)'
;MKIKSKLLIVGAILALIALTTMQGYLIFNTYDLRKKSYAVESRTKIGSIVKTPYVDSLSWNYRMEFVEKIPEYKNGIITKDSLLNSLEKFSSLKNDTFLDYFKKGAEYYNLDDNIQFKKIATSIQLSENGETEDLLIDGKDEPIFLLGTNFPTDEGLIINAWNWTFDKDYTNTLNQESTVDIKYR
;
A
#
# COMPACT_ATOMS: atom_id res chain seq x y z
N MET A 1 -21.14 -32.30 57.60
CA MET A 1 -20.15 -31.21 57.34
C MET A 1 -19.28 -31.41 56.09
N LYS A 2 -18.83 -32.62 55.75
CA LYS A 2 -17.90 -32.88 54.60
C LYS A 2 -18.45 -32.53 53.20
N ILE A 3 -19.74 -32.58 52.92
CA ILE A 3 -20.33 -32.32 51.59
C ILE A 3 -20.34 -30.81 51.26
N LYS A 4 -20.69 -29.98 52.25
CA LYS A 4 -20.74 -28.50 52.06
C LYS A 4 -19.34 -27.94 51.77
N SER A 5 -18.28 -28.48 52.40
CA SER A 5 -16.90 -28.08 52.12
C SER A 5 -16.43 -28.44 50.70
N LYS A 6 -16.78 -29.63 50.21
CA LYS A 6 -16.46 -30.04 48.83
C LYS A 6 -17.15 -29.16 47.78
N LEU A 7 -18.41 -28.81 48.03
CA LEU A 7 -19.18 -27.92 47.11
C LEU A 7 -18.59 -26.51 47.05
N LEU A 8 -18.12 -25.97 48.17
CA LEU A 8 -17.43 -24.68 48.23
C LEU A 8 -16.09 -24.71 47.46
N ILE A 9 -15.32 -25.79 47.59
CA ILE A 9 -14.04 -25.92 46.86
C ILE A 9 -14.29 -26.01 45.33
N VAL A 10 -15.25 -26.82 44.90
CA VAL A 10 -15.63 -26.90 43.47
C VAL A 10 -16.10 -25.56 42.94
N GLY A 11 -16.93 -24.85 43.68
CA GLY A 11 -17.39 -23.51 43.31
C GLY A 11 -16.24 -22.51 43.18
N ALA A 12 -15.28 -22.53 44.10
CA ALA A 12 -14.09 -21.69 44.06
C ALA A 12 -13.19 -21.99 42.84
N ILE A 13 -13.02 -23.28 42.51
CA ILE A 13 -12.24 -23.69 41.33
C ILE A 13 -12.93 -23.22 40.04
N LEU A 14 -14.26 -23.40 39.92
CA LEU A 14 -15.02 -22.93 38.75
C LEU A 14 -14.96 -21.42 38.61
N ALA A 15 -15.07 -20.68 39.71
CA ALA A 15 -14.95 -19.22 39.69
C ALA A 15 -13.54 -18.78 39.26
N LEU A 16 -12.51 -19.47 39.71
CA LEU A 16 -11.13 -19.19 39.31
C LEU A 16 -10.91 -19.45 37.82
N ILE A 17 -11.43 -20.57 37.30
CA ILE A 17 -11.35 -20.89 35.84
C ILE A 17 -12.07 -19.84 35.04
N ALA A 18 -13.29 -19.45 35.42
CA ALA A 18 -14.06 -18.43 34.74
C ALA A 18 -13.33 -17.07 34.73
N LEU A 19 -12.74 -16.67 35.86
CA LEU A 19 -11.98 -15.43 35.98
C LEU A 19 -10.75 -15.44 35.07
N THR A 20 -9.98 -16.54 35.08
CA THR A 20 -8.78 -16.71 34.25
C THR A 20 -9.13 -16.66 32.74
N THR A 21 -10.21 -17.33 32.35
CA THR A 21 -10.69 -17.32 30.97
C THR A 21 -11.11 -15.92 30.55
N MET A 22 -11.83 -15.19 31.39
CA MET A 22 -12.24 -13.82 31.15
C MET A 22 -11.03 -12.88 31.02
N GLN A 23 -10.03 -13.03 31.90
CA GLN A 23 -8.80 -12.24 31.81
C GLN A 23 -8.03 -12.53 30.49
N GLY A 24 -7.90 -13.81 30.12
CA GLY A 24 -7.29 -14.21 28.85
C GLY A 24 -7.99 -13.58 27.63
N TYR A 25 -9.32 -13.64 27.63
CA TYR A 25 -10.12 -13.01 26.59
C TYR A 25 -9.92 -11.48 26.52
N LEU A 26 -9.92 -10.79 27.66
CA LEU A 26 -9.69 -9.35 27.72
C LEU A 26 -8.30 -8.95 27.24
N ILE A 27 -7.26 -9.72 27.60
CA ILE A 27 -5.90 -9.48 27.12
C ILE A 27 -5.83 -9.64 25.62
N PHE A 28 -6.37 -10.73 25.06
CA PHE A 28 -6.40 -11.00 23.63
C PHE A 28 -7.15 -9.89 22.87
N ASN A 29 -8.34 -9.53 23.34
CA ASN A 29 -9.13 -8.48 22.70
C ASN A 29 -8.43 -7.11 22.75
N THR A 30 -7.79 -6.78 23.88
CA THR A 30 -7.01 -5.54 24.02
C THR A 30 -5.82 -5.52 23.08
N TYR A 31 -5.14 -6.64 22.92
CA TYR A 31 -4.03 -6.78 21.97
C TYR A 31 -4.51 -6.58 20.52
N ASP A 32 -5.59 -7.23 20.12
CA ASP A 32 -6.16 -7.10 18.77
C ASP A 32 -6.61 -5.65 18.48
N LEU A 33 -7.26 -4.99 19.44
CA LEU A 33 -7.65 -3.59 19.34
C LEU A 33 -6.43 -2.66 19.21
N ARG A 34 -5.37 -2.89 19.98
CA ARG A 34 -4.13 -2.10 19.88
C ARG A 34 -3.48 -2.28 18.52
N LYS A 35 -3.41 -3.53 18.01
CA LYS A 35 -2.88 -3.82 16.68
C LYS A 35 -3.65 -3.06 15.58
N LYS A 36 -4.99 -3.10 15.63
CA LYS A 36 -5.84 -2.36 14.69
C LYS A 36 -5.66 -0.85 14.81
N SER A 37 -5.60 -0.32 16.03
CA SER A 37 -5.38 1.11 16.27
C SER A 37 -4.04 1.57 15.72
N TYR A 38 -2.98 0.80 15.96
CA TYR A 38 -1.64 1.08 15.42
C TYR A 38 -1.62 1.08 13.88
N ALA A 39 -2.29 0.11 13.25
CA ALA A 39 -2.38 0.04 11.80
C ALA A 39 -3.10 1.28 11.22
N VAL A 40 -4.20 1.71 11.83
CA VAL A 40 -4.94 2.92 11.42
C VAL A 40 -4.10 4.18 11.63
N GLU A 41 -3.44 4.31 12.77
CA GLU A 41 -2.57 5.46 13.07
C GLU A 41 -1.40 5.53 12.09
N SER A 42 -0.70 4.43 11.88
CA SER A 42 0.41 4.34 10.92
C SER A 42 -0.03 4.66 9.51
N ARG A 43 -1.18 4.13 9.07
CA ARG A 43 -1.79 4.45 7.78
C ARG A 43 -2.03 5.95 7.62
N THR A 44 -2.57 6.60 8.64
CA THR A 44 -2.84 8.06 8.62
C THR A 44 -1.54 8.85 8.51
N LYS A 45 -0.54 8.52 9.31
CA LYS A 45 0.78 9.16 9.29
C LYS A 45 1.48 8.99 7.93
N ILE A 46 1.48 7.77 7.39
CA ILE A 46 2.03 7.49 6.06
C ILE A 46 1.26 8.26 4.99
N GLY A 47 -0.07 8.29 5.08
CA GLY A 47 -0.90 9.11 4.19
C GLY A 47 -0.48 10.57 4.20
N SER A 48 -0.13 11.13 5.36
CA SER A 48 0.37 12.50 5.49
C SER A 48 1.75 12.72 4.85
N ILE A 49 2.59 11.67 4.77
CA ILE A 49 3.88 11.74 4.08
C ILE A 49 3.70 11.66 2.56
N VAL A 50 2.90 10.71 2.09
CA VAL A 50 2.83 10.39 0.65
C VAL A 50 1.82 11.25 -0.12
N LYS A 51 0.84 11.87 0.57
CA LYS A 51 -0.15 12.78 -0.02
C LYS A 51 0.31 14.24 0.09
N THR A 52 1.50 14.54 -0.37
CA THR A 52 2.06 15.88 -0.35
C THR A 52 2.27 16.38 -1.78
N PRO A 53 2.20 17.71 -2.00
CA PRO A 53 2.49 18.28 -3.32
C PRO A 53 3.87 17.89 -3.85
N TYR A 54 4.81 17.62 -2.97
CA TYR A 54 6.15 17.16 -3.35
C TYR A 54 6.13 15.75 -3.96
N VAL A 55 5.48 14.78 -3.31
CA VAL A 55 5.35 13.42 -3.84
C VAL A 55 4.48 13.40 -5.10
N ASP A 56 3.48 14.26 -5.16
CA ASP A 56 2.67 14.43 -6.37
C ASP A 56 3.50 14.97 -7.53
N SER A 57 4.40 15.93 -7.28
CA SER A 57 5.30 16.45 -8.32
C SER A 57 6.30 15.40 -8.82
N LEU A 58 6.85 14.55 -7.93
CA LEU A 58 7.69 13.42 -8.34
C LEU A 58 6.91 12.45 -9.22
N SER A 59 5.68 12.13 -8.83
CA SER A 59 4.80 11.25 -9.59
C SER A 59 4.38 11.85 -10.94
N TRP A 60 4.14 13.15 -10.97
CA TRP A 60 3.81 13.88 -12.20
C TRP A 60 4.96 13.80 -13.22
N ASN A 61 6.19 14.00 -12.80
CA ASN A 61 7.33 13.99 -13.69
C ASN A 61 7.47 12.67 -14.47
N TYR A 62 7.50 11.52 -13.78
CA TYR A 62 7.64 10.25 -14.50
C TYR A 62 6.41 9.89 -15.35
N ARG A 63 5.21 10.37 -14.96
CA ARG A 63 4.00 10.20 -15.77
C ARG A 63 4.06 11.01 -17.05
N MET A 64 4.51 12.25 -16.97
CA MET A 64 4.64 13.09 -18.18
C MET A 64 5.66 12.50 -19.15
N GLU A 65 6.80 12.03 -18.67
CA GLU A 65 7.79 11.36 -19.50
C GLU A 65 7.24 10.08 -20.16
N PHE A 66 6.37 9.33 -19.45
CA PHE A 66 5.66 8.18 -20.03
C PHE A 66 4.66 8.63 -21.12
N VAL A 67 3.85 9.67 -20.86
CA VAL A 67 2.85 10.19 -21.79
C VAL A 67 3.51 10.70 -23.07
N GLU A 68 4.69 11.33 -22.97
CA GLU A 68 5.45 11.79 -24.13
C GLU A 68 5.91 10.66 -25.06
N LYS A 69 5.98 9.41 -24.55
CA LYS A 69 6.31 8.22 -25.33
C LYS A 69 5.11 7.56 -26.04
N ILE A 70 3.88 7.91 -25.66
CA ILE A 70 2.68 7.32 -26.26
C ILE A 70 2.60 7.54 -27.79
N PRO A 71 2.89 8.73 -28.33
CA PRO A 71 2.90 8.94 -29.78
C PRO A 71 3.92 8.06 -30.51
N GLU A 72 5.10 7.82 -29.92
CA GLU A 72 6.11 6.91 -30.49
C GLU A 72 5.57 5.47 -30.57
N TYR A 73 4.85 5.04 -29.54
CA TYR A 73 4.20 3.73 -29.49
C TYR A 73 3.08 3.64 -30.55
N LYS A 74 2.18 4.61 -30.61
CA LYS A 74 1.07 4.64 -31.57
C LYS A 74 1.52 4.66 -33.02
N ASN A 75 2.67 5.28 -33.29
CA ASN A 75 3.30 5.30 -34.61
C ASN A 75 4.14 4.04 -34.92
N GLY A 76 4.14 3.04 -34.02
CA GLY A 76 4.90 1.82 -34.20
C GLY A 76 6.42 1.98 -34.10
N ILE A 77 6.92 3.11 -33.59
CA ILE A 77 8.36 3.38 -33.41
C ILE A 77 8.92 2.57 -32.24
N ILE A 78 8.12 2.41 -31.17
CA ILE A 78 8.48 1.59 -30.03
C ILE A 78 7.41 0.52 -29.78
N THR A 79 7.80 -0.59 -29.13
CA THR A 79 6.89 -1.66 -28.75
C THR A 79 6.17 -1.35 -27.45
N LYS A 80 5.08 -2.08 -27.16
CA LYS A 80 4.36 -2.03 -25.88
C LYS A 80 5.31 -2.22 -24.69
N ASP A 81 6.17 -3.24 -24.74
CA ASP A 81 7.13 -3.52 -23.67
C ASP A 81 8.12 -2.37 -23.48
N SER A 82 8.58 -1.77 -24.58
CA SER A 82 9.45 -0.59 -24.49
C SER A 82 8.77 0.61 -23.85
N LEU A 83 7.49 0.81 -24.14
CA LEU A 83 6.68 1.86 -23.51
C LEU A 83 6.52 1.60 -21.99
N LEU A 84 6.14 0.38 -21.59
CA LEU A 84 5.97 0.01 -20.18
C LEU A 84 7.30 0.09 -19.40
N ASN A 85 8.40 -0.39 -19.99
CA ASN A 85 9.73 -0.27 -19.40
C ASN A 85 10.18 1.19 -19.24
N SER A 86 9.70 2.11 -20.09
CA SER A 86 9.99 3.53 -19.92
C SER A 86 9.38 4.09 -18.64
N LEU A 87 8.16 3.67 -18.27
CA LEU A 87 7.51 4.08 -17.03
C LEU A 87 8.31 3.62 -15.80
N GLU A 88 8.74 2.37 -15.78
CA GLU A 88 9.58 1.82 -14.70
C GLU A 88 10.91 2.54 -14.62
N LYS A 89 11.57 2.76 -15.75
CA LYS A 89 12.84 3.49 -15.82
C LYS A 89 12.73 4.91 -15.29
N PHE A 90 11.71 5.66 -15.71
CA PHE A 90 11.53 7.06 -15.28
C PHE A 90 11.16 7.16 -13.81
N SER A 91 10.35 6.22 -13.31
CA SER A 91 10.02 6.17 -11.87
C SER A 91 11.24 5.81 -11.03
N SER A 92 12.09 4.87 -11.47
CA SER A 92 13.30 4.46 -10.76
C SER A 92 14.30 5.61 -10.58
N LEU A 93 14.40 6.53 -11.53
CA LEU A 93 15.25 7.73 -11.42
C LEU A 93 14.82 8.68 -10.30
N LYS A 94 13.58 8.59 -9.82
CA LYS A 94 13.05 9.40 -8.72
C LYS A 94 12.99 8.66 -7.39
N ASN A 95 13.27 7.37 -7.41
CA ASN A 95 13.05 6.51 -6.24
C ASN A 95 13.96 6.85 -5.05
N ASP A 96 15.25 7.08 -5.26
CA ASP A 96 16.16 7.45 -4.18
C ASP A 96 15.73 8.75 -3.50
N THR A 97 15.34 9.75 -4.31
CA THR A 97 14.83 11.03 -3.80
C THR A 97 13.55 10.84 -2.99
N PHE A 98 12.67 9.94 -3.45
CA PHE A 98 11.46 9.59 -2.71
C PHE A 98 11.78 8.87 -1.40
N LEU A 99 12.68 7.89 -1.40
CA LEU A 99 13.06 7.14 -0.21
C LEU A 99 13.66 8.04 0.87
N ASP A 100 14.53 8.98 0.50
CA ASP A 100 15.08 9.95 1.42
C ASP A 100 14.00 10.87 2.03
N TYR A 101 13.04 11.28 1.21
CA TYR A 101 11.90 12.07 1.68
C TYR A 101 11.00 11.27 2.62
N PHE A 102 10.67 10.02 2.23
CA PHE A 102 9.84 9.13 3.03
C PHE A 102 10.47 8.84 4.39
N LYS A 103 11.77 8.56 4.42
CA LYS A 103 12.51 8.32 5.66
C LYS A 103 12.44 9.52 6.62
N LYS A 104 12.68 10.74 6.13
CA LYS A 104 12.55 11.97 6.94
C LYS A 104 11.13 12.16 7.46
N GLY A 105 10.12 11.87 6.65
CA GLY A 105 8.73 11.91 7.06
C GLY A 105 8.40 10.85 8.13
N ALA A 106 8.92 9.63 7.98
CA ALA A 106 8.75 8.56 8.95
C ALA A 106 9.38 8.92 10.31
N GLU A 107 10.58 9.46 10.31
CA GLU A 107 11.26 9.99 11.52
C GLU A 107 10.45 11.12 12.19
N TYR A 108 9.95 12.08 11.41
CA TYR A 108 9.11 13.18 11.92
C TYR A 108 7.84 12.69 12.62
N TYR A 109 7.18 11.67 12.07
CA TYR A 109 5.97 11.10 12.65
C TYR A 109 6.23 10.00 13.67
N ASN A 110 7.48 9.72 14.04
CA ASN A 110 7.89 8.62 14.93
C ASN A 110 7.27 7.27 14.48
N LEU A 111 7.40 6.98 13.21
CA LEU A 111 7.02 5.69 12.67
C LEU A 111 8.13 4.66 12.92
N ASP A 112 7.76 3.37 12.99
CA ASP A 112 8.73 2.28 13.14
C ASP A 112 9.67 2.24 11.92
N ASP A 113 10.97 2.04 12.14
CA ASP A 113 12.00 1.95 11.09
C ASP A 113 11.78 0.78 10.11
N ASN A 114 10.91 -0.19 10.49
CA ASN A 114 10.57 -1.32 9.63
C ASN A 114 9.38 -1.04 8.70
N ILE A 115 8.80 0.15 8.74
CA ILE A 115 7.70 0.51 7.83
C ILE A 115 8.26 0.74 6.44
N GLN A 116 7.77 -0.02 5.49
CA GLN A 116 8.11 0.09 4.08
C GLN A 116 6.88 0.57 3.29
N PHE A 117 7.14 1.37 2.27
CA PHE A 117 6.12 1.85 1.35
C PHE A 117 6.44 1.38 -0.06
N LYS A 118 5.42 0.94 -0.80
CA LYS A 118 5.50 0.53 -2.19
C LYS A 118 4.36 1.16 -2.99
N LYS A 119 4.70 1.70 -4.14
CA LYS A 119 3.74 2.18 -5.13
C LYS A 119 3.93 1.41 -6.42
N ILE A 120 2.84 0.86 -6.96
CA ILE A 120 2.82 0.07 -8.18
C ILE A 120 1.74 0.59 -9.13
N ALA A 121 1.90 0.34 -10.42
CA ALA A 121 0.84 0.45 -11.41
C ALA A 121 0.28 -0.95 -11.67
N THR A 122 -1.02 -1.14 -11.52
CA THR A 122 -1.70 -2.42 -11.68
C THR A 122 -2.42 -2.54 -13.02
N SER A 123 -2.87 -1.42 -13.60
CA SER A 123 -3.44 -1.39 -14.95
C SER A 123 -3.15 -0.08 -15.67
N ILE A 124 -3.01 -0.16 -16.99
CA ILE A 124 -2.83 1.00 -17.88
C ILE A 124 -3.70 0.80 -19.11
N GLN A 125 -4.56 1.76 -19.37
CA GLN A 125 -5.43 1.78 -20.54
C GLN A 125 -5.19 3.04 -21.35
N LEU A 126 -5.14 2.89 -22.67
CA LEU A 126 -5.15 4.01 -23.62
C LEU A 126 -6.50 4.03 -24.34
N SER A 127 -7.17 5.18 -24.34
CA SER A 127 -8.41 5.39 -25.08
C SER A 127 -8.19 6.44 -26.15
N GLU A 128 -8.55 6.12 -27.38
CA GLU A 128 -8.45 6.99 -28.53
C GLU A 128 -9.68 6.81 -29.43
N ASN A 129 -10.38 7.88 -29.77
CA ASN A 129 -11.57 7.86 -30.66
C ASN A 129 -12.66 6.85 -30.24
N GLY A 130 -12.76 6.54 -28.93
CA GLY A 130 -13.73 5.56 -28.39
C GLY A 130 -13.27 4.12 -28.40
N GLU A 131 -12.09 3.82 -28.94
CA GLU A 131 -11.44 2.53 -28.80
C GLU A 131 -10.53 2.53 -27.57
N THR A 132 -10.50 1.41 -26.83
CA THR A 132 -9.67 1.25 -25.64
C THR A 132 -8.71 0.09 -25.84
N GLU A 133 -7.44 0.36 -25.58
CA GLU A 133 -6.36 -0.63 -25.60
C GLU A 133 -5.79 -0.83 -24.20
N ASP A 134 -5.74 -2.06 -23.76
CA ASP A 134 -5.14 -2.43 -22.48
C ASP A 134 -3.64 -2.67 -22.62
N LEU A 135 -2.85 -1.76 -22.05
CA LEU A 135 -1.39 -1.90 -22.01
C LEU A 135 -0.90 -2.74 -20.83
N LEU A 136 -1.58 -2.66 -19.72
CA LEU A 136 -1.30 -3.45 -18.52
C LEU A 136 -2.65 -3.88 -17.93
N ILE A 137 -2.82 -5.19 -17.67
CA ILE A 137 -4.10 -5.74 -17.22
C ILE A 137 -3.93 -6.25 -15.79
N ASP A 138 -4.72 -5.66 -14.88
CA ASP A 138 -4.75 -6.09 -13.49
C ASP A 138 -5.10 -7.58 -13.33
N GLY A 139 -4.33 -8.27 -12.47
CA GLY A 139 -4.47 -9.70 -12.23
C GLY A 139 -4.02 -10.64 -13.35
N LYS A 140 -3.54 -10.12 -14.50
CA LYS A 140 -2.95 -10.91 -15.59
C LYS A 140 -1.47 -10.61 -15.80
N ASP A 141 -1.13 -9.33 -15.80
CA ASP A 141 0.22 -8.87 -16.02
C ASP A 141 0.91 -8.59 -14.69
N GLU A 142 2.24 -8.66 -14.67
CA GLU A 142 3.03 -8.28 -13.49
C GLU A 142 2.94 -6.76 -13.27
N PRO A 143 2.57 -6.30 -12.06
CA PRO A 143 2.49 -4.88 -11.77
C PRO A 143 3.83 -4.17 -11.92
N ILE A 144 3.82 -2.96 -12.48
CA ILE A 144 5.03 -2.15 -12.64
C ILE A 144 5.34 -1.45 -11.32
N PHE A 145 6.55 -1.66 -10.81
CA PHE A 145 7.05 -0.93 -9.64
C PHE A 145 7.31 0.54 -9.99
N LEU A 146 6.83 1.45 -9.15
CA LEU A 146 6.98 2.88 -9.37
C LEU A 146 7.88 3.55 -8.33
N LEU A 147 7.52 3.50 -7.04
CA LEU A 147 8.25 4.19 -5.97
C LEU A 147 8.26 3.37 -4.69
N GLY A 148 9.30 3.56 -3.89
CA GLY A 148 9.43 2.98 -2.55
C GLY A 148 10.38 1.80 -2.47
N THR A 149 10.07 0.84 -1.61
CA THR A 149 10.84 -0.39 -1.43
C THR A 149 10.09 -1.55 -2.07
N ASN A 150 10.76 -2.36 -2.89
CA ASN A 150 10.12 -3.51 -3.50
C ASN A 150 10.03 -4.67 -2.50
N PHE A 151 8.82 -5.01 -2.07
CA PHE A 151 8.50 -6.16 -1.20
C PHE A 151 7.28 -6.92 -1.75
N PRO A 152 7.05 -8.20 -1.34
CA PRO A 152 5.89 -8.96 -1.79
C PRO A 152 4.56 -8.25 -1.49
N THR A 153 3.64 -8.24 -2.47
CA THR A 153 2.39 -7.45 -2.38
C THR A 153 1.33 -8.09 -1.48
N ASP A 154 1.44 -9.39 -1.26
CA ASP A 154 0.55 -10.20 -0.43
C ASP A 154 0.69 -9.93 1.08
N GLU A 155 1.76 -9.30 1.51
CA GLU A 155 2.02 -8.96 2.90
C GLU A 155 1.63 -7.52 3.29
N GLY A 156 1.27 -6.69 2.32
CA GLY A 156 1.07 -5.25 2.52
C GLY A 156 -0.39 -4.84 2.76
N LEU A 157 -0.58 -3.71 3.43
CA LEU A 157 -1.86 -3.04 3.56
C LEU A 157 -2.05 -2.01 2.45
N ILE A 158 -3.07 -2.15 1.60
CA ILE A 158 -3.41 -1.16 0.58
C ILE A 158 -3.87 0.12 1.27
N ILE A 159 -3.13 1.23 1.07
CA ILE A 159 -3.48 2.54 1.65
C ILE A 159 -4.39 3.31 0.72
N ASN A 160 -4.14 3.22 -0.60
CA ASN A 160 -4.82 4.03 -1.58
C ASN A 160 -4.72 3.41 -2.98
N ALA A 161 -5.86 3.34 -3.66
CA ALA A 161 -5.94 3.07 -5.08
C ALA A 161 -6.28 4.39 -5.80
N TRP A 162 -5.52 4.76 -6.80
CA TRP A 162 -5.72 6.02 -7.52
C TRP A 162 -5.92 5.74 -9.00
N ASN A 163 -6.97 6.34 -9.55
CA ASN A 163 -7.15 6.45 -10.99
C ASN A 163 -6.61 7.81 -11.42
N TRP A 164 -5.82 7.79 -12.46
CA TRP A 164 -5.33 9.00 -13.07
C TRP A 164 -5.69 9.01 -14.55
N THR A 165 -6.40 10.04 -14.96
CA THR A 165 -6.79 10.25 -16.36
C THR A 165 -6.06 11.47 -16.86
N PHE A 166 -5.35 11.34 -17.97
CA PHE A 166 -4.73 12.45 -18.67
C PHE A 166 -5.42 12.63 -20.00
N ASP A 167 -6.00 13.80 -20.18
CA ASP A 167 -6.71 14.18 -21.39
C ASP A 167 -5.90 15.25 -22.12
N LYS A 168 -5.24 14.84 -23.20
CA LYS A 168 -4.62 15.77 -24.14
C LYS A 168 -5.08 15.39 -25.55
N ASP A 169 -4.43 14.45 -26.16
CA ASP A 169 -4.86 13.86 -27.44
C ASP A 169 -5.30 12.39 -27.24
N TYR A 170 -4.94 11.82 -26.07
CA TYR A 170 -5.29 10.46 -25.65
C TYR A 170 -5.75 10.49 -24.20
N THR A 171 -6.86 9.82 -23.89
CA THR A 171 -7.29 9.60 -22.51
C THR A 171 -6.56 8.38 -21.98
N ASN A 172 -5.68 8.59 -21.00
CA ASN A 172 -4.95 7.51 -20.32
C ASN A 172 -5.52 7.30 -18.94
N THR A 173 -5.89 6.07 -18.61
CA THR A 173 -6.24 5.69 -17.26
C THR A 173 -5.14 4.80 -16.70
N LEU A 174 -4.44 5.30 -15.69
CA LEU A 174 -3.40 4.60 -14.96
C LEU A 174 -3.92 4.29 -13.56
N ASN A 175 -4.21 3.02 -13.27
CA ASN A 175 -4.54 2.60 -11.92
C ASN A 175 -3.26 2.32 -11.15
N GLN A 176 -3.11 3.00 -10.02
CA GLN A 176 -1.97 2.87 -9.14
C GLN A 176 -2.42 2.42 -7.76
N GLU A 177 -1.76 1.42 -7.22
CA GLU A 177 -1.94 1.00 -5.84
C GLU A 177 -0.71 1.37 -5.01
N SER A 178 -0.96 1.84 -3.79
CA SER A 178 0.08 2.08 -2.81
C SER A 178 -0.12 1.12 -1.65
N THR A 179 0.85 0.26 -1.44
CA THR A 179 0.86 -0.69 -0.33
C THR A 179 1.90 -0.30 0.71
N VAL A 180 1.58 -0.59 1.97
CA VAL A 180 2.48 -0.39 3.09
C VAL A 180 2.62 -1.70 3.84
N ASP A 181 3.85 -2.13 4.06
CA ASP A 181 4.15 -3.19 5.00
C ASP A 181 4.33 -2.58 6.40
N ILE A 182 3.44 -2.98 7.33
CA ILE A 182 3.50 -2.57 8.73
C ILE A 182 3.80 -3.83 9.53
N LYS A 183 5.07 -4.03 9.87
CA LYS A 183 5.47 -5.11 10.78
C LYS A 183 5.18 -4.71 12.22
N TYR A 184 4.21 -5.37 12.83
CA TYR A 184 3.89 -5.22 14.24
C TYR A 184 4.86 -6.07 15.08
N ARG A 185 5.65 -5.41 15.94
CA ARG A 185 6.46 -6.06 16.97
C ARG A 185 5.73 -6.14 18.30
#